data_78946b26fa36c4a71cefc1ba5557cb5c
#
_entry.id   78946b26fa36c4a71cefc1ba5557cb5c
#
_cell.length_a   1.000
_cell.length_b   1.000
_cell.length_c   1.000
_cell.angle_alpha   90.00
_cell.angle_beta   90.00
_cell.angle_gamma   90.00
#
_symmetry.space_group_name_H-M   'P 1'
#
loop_
_entity.id
_entity.type
_entity.pdbx_description
1 polymer ?
#
loop_
_entity_poly.entity_id
_entity_poly.type
_entity_poly.pdbx_seq_one_letter_code
_entity_poly.pdbx_strand_id
1 'polypeptide(L)'
;MHLLLRTPVAQPPAAVWAGFTRQLFLDLAPPLPQMRLLRFDGCLRGDLVEIELHLGPLSFGRWTSLITDHGELPGGGRFFVDEGQTLPGPLRFWRHRHLLEAGPNGGCVIVEDLEYRTPLRLLDWLLRPLVWAQFAWRRPIYRRYFGRP
;
A
#
# COMPACT_ATOMS: atom_id res chain seq x y z
N MET A 1 9.29 -6.40 -11.16
CA MET A 1 9.86 -6.75 -9.84
C MET A 1 8.72 -7.06 -8.90
N HIS A 2 8.87 -8.07 -8.04
CA HIS A 2 7.86 -8.48 -7.07
C HIS A 2 8.40 -8.38 -5.64
N LEU A 3 7.59 -7.86 -4.71
CA LEU A 3 7.89 -7.73 -3.29
C LEU A 3 6.69 -8.19 -2.48
N LEU A 4 6.95 -8.95 -1.43
CA LEU A 4 5.94 -9.43 -0.49
C LEU A 4 6.37 -9.09 0.93
N LEU A 5 5.53 -8.34 1.66
CA LEU A 5 5.75 -8.03 3.06
C LEU A 5 4.53 -8.49 3.87
N ARG A 6 4.78 -9.05 5.04
CA ARG A 6 3.74 -9.57 5.94
C ARG A 6 3.87 -8.91 7.30
N THR A 7 2.76 -8.41 7.82
CA THR A 7 2.72 -7.74 9.12
C THR A 7 1.58 -8.32 9.95
N PRO A 8 1.87 -9.17 10.93
CA PRO A 8 0.83 -9.67 11.84
C PRO A 8 0.40 -8.57 12.82
N VAL A 9 -0.91 -8.52 13.08
CA VAL A 9 -1.57 -7.60 14.02
C VAL A 9 -2.63 -8.33 14.85
N ALA A 10 -2.99 -7.77 16.01
CA ALA A 10 -3.90 -8.43 16.96
C ALA A 10 -5.37 -8.40 16.54
N GLN A 11 -5.81 -7.33 15.87
CA GLN A 11 -7.21 -7.18 15.48
C GLN A 11 -7.60 -8.11 14.33
N PRO A 12 -8.89 -8.56 14.26
CA PRO A 12 -9.38 -9.43 13.20
C PRO A 12 -9.47 -8.67 11.85
N PRO A 13 -9.51 -9.40 10.71
CA PRO A 13 -9.54 -8.79 9.38
C PRO A 13 -10.64 -7.76 9.16
N ALA A 14 -11.84 -7.97 9.74
CA ALA A 14 -12.96 -7.04 9.63
C ALA A 14 -12.67 -5.68 10.29
N ALA A 15 -12.04 -5.69 11.47
CA ALA A 15 -11.66 -4.47 12.18
C ALA A 15 -10.50 -3.76 11.47
N VAL A 16 -9.53 -4.52 10.96
CA VAL A 16 -8.43 -3.98 10.14
C VAL A 16 -8.98 -3.34 8.86
N TRP A 17 -9.92 -3.99 8.17
CA TRP A 17 -10.58 -3.43 6.99
C TRP A 17 -11.27 -2.10 7.27
N ALA A 18 -12.06 -2.03 8.35
CA ALA A 18 -12.72 -0.80 8.76
C ALA A 18 -11.74 0.34 9.09
N GLY A 19 -10.52 -0.02 9.47
CA GLY A 19 -9.44 0.91 9.77
C GLY A 19 -8.67 1.42 8.55
N PHE A 20 -8.89 0.88 7.34
CA PHE A 20 -8.26 1.38 6.10
C PHE A 20 -8.91 2.69 5.64
N THR A 21 -8.69 3.72 6.42
CA THR A 21 -9.25 5.07 6.25
C THR A 21 -8.25 6.02 5.59
N ARG A 22 -8.74 7.19 5.20
CA ARG A 22 -7.90 8.30 4.74
C ARG A 22 -6.81 8.66 5.76
N GLN A 23 -7.12 8.62 7.06
CA GLN A 23 -6.14 8.95 8.10
C GLN A 23 -5.03 7.91 8.18
N LEU A 24 -5.38 6.62 8.18
CA LEU A 24 -4.38 5.56 8.13
C LEU A 24 -3.47 5.72 6.89
N PHE A 25 -4.06 6.01 5.71
CA PHE A 25 -3.29 6.20 4.49
C PHE A 25 -2.25 7.33 4.63
N LEU A 26 -2.63 8.46 5.23
CA LEU A 26 -1.71 9.57 5.51
C LEU A 26 -0.59 9.16 6.50
N ASP A 27 -0.94 8.45 7.54
CA ASP A 27 0.03 8.03 8.57
C ASP A 27 1.00 6.94 8.06
N LEU A 28 0.60 6.17 7.06
CA LEU A 28 1.45 5.17 6.40
C LEU A 28 2.49 5.78 5.45
N ALA A 29 2.36 7.07 5.12
CA ALA A 29 3.32 7.74 4.26
C ALA A 29 4.70 7.79 4.93
N PRO A 30 5.78 7.40 4.23
CA PRO A 30 7.12 7.58 4.74
C PRO A 30 7.48 9.08 4.80
N PRO A 31 8.47 9.47 5.61
CA PRO A 31 8.88 10.86 5.70
C PRO A 31 9.47 11.40 4.39
N LEU A 32 10.00 10.50 3.54
CA LEU A 32 10.58 10.82 2.23
C LEU A 32 10.29 9.71 1.21
N PRO A 33 9.90 10.07 -0.03
CA PRO A 33 9.53 11.42 -0.46
C PRO A 33 8.27 11.91 0.27
N GLN A 34 8.14 13.19 0.44
CA GLN A 34 6.94 13.79 1.05
C GLN A 34 5.74 13.52 0.14
N MET A 35 4.64 13.08 0.73
CA MET A 35 3.41 12.76 0.03
C MET A 35 2.34 13.81 0.35
N ARG A 36 1.80 14.44 -0.69
CA ARG A 36 0.60 15.27 -0.61
C ARG A 36 -0.58 14.48 -1.14
N LEU A 37 -1.57 14.20 -0.29
CA LEU A 37 -2.79 13.53 -0.70
C LEU A 37 -3.73 14.53 -1.38
N LEU A 38 -4.07 14.29 -2.65
CA LEU A 38 -4.98 15.11 -3.44
C LEU A 38 -6.40 14.56 -3.42
N ARG A 39 -6.54 13.22 -3.48
CA ARG A 39 -7.83 12.51 -3.48
C ARG A 39 -7.71 11.16 -2.78
N PHE A 40 -8.75 10.78 -2.05
CA PHE A 40 -8.90 9.45 -1.46
C PHE A 40 -10.39 9.12 -1.39
N ASP A 41 -10.87 8.25 -2.25
CA ASP A 41 -12.27 7.83 -2.29
C ASP A 41 -12.55 6.65 -1.35
N GLY A 42 -11.58 5.74 -1.20
CA GLY A 42 -11.70 4.53 -0.38
C GLY A 42 -10.88 3.37 -0.93
N CYS A 43 -11.35 2.15 -0.63
CA CYS A 43 -10.71 0.89 -1.02
C CYS A 43 -11.67 -0.04 -1.80
N LEU A 44 -12.77 0.48 -2.34
CA LEU A 44 -13.73 -0.28 -3.13
C LEU A 44 -13.40 -0.16 -4.62
N ARG A 45 -13.78 -1.15 -5.41
CA ARG A 45 -13.59 -1.13 -6.85
C ARG A 45 -14.19 0.12 -7.48
N GLY A 46 -13.38 0.85 -8.24
CA GLY A 46 -13.72 2.11 -8.86
C GLY A 46 -13.24 3.35 -8.08
N ASP A 47 -12.83 3.20 -6.82
CA ASP A 47 -12.28 4.29 -6.02
C ASP A 47 -10.91 4.72 -6.58
N LEU A 48 -10.63 6.02 -6.44
CA LEU A 48 -9.38 6.65 -6.85
C LEU A 48 -8.59 7.17 -5.65
N VAL A 49 -7.28 6.97 -5.72
CA VAL A 49 -6.32 7.59 -4.81
C VAL A 49 -5.33 8.39 -5.64
N GLU A 50 -5.23 9.71 -5.35
CA GLU A 50 -4.29 10.58 -6.05
C GLU A 50 -3.36 11.24 -5.05
N ILE A 51 -2.07 11.15 -5.34
CA ILE A 51 -1.01 11.75 -4.54
C ILE A 51 -0.05 12.54 -5.42
N GLU A 52 0.65 13.44 -4.81
CA GLU A 52 1.79 14.14 -5.39
C GLU A 52 3.02 13.91 -4.53
N LEU A 53 4.13 13.55 -5.15
CA LEU A 53 5.38 13.24 -4.45
C LEU A 53 6.38 14.39 -4.59
N HIS A 54 7.00 14.77 -3.46
CA HIS A 54 7.95 15.87 -3.37
C HIS A 54 9.21 15.50 -2.61
N LEU A 55 10.32 16.12 -2.98
CA LEU A 55 11.55 16.15 -2.19
C LEU A 55 11.98 17.62 -2.04
N GLY A 56 11.58 18.26 -0.94
CA GLY A 56 11.67 19.71 -0.80
C GLY A 56 10.89 20.43 -1.90
N PRO A 57 11.48 21.36 -2.65
CA PRO A 57 10.81 22.07 -3.75
C PRO A 57 10.66 21.22 -5.03
N LEU A 58 11.31 20.06 -5.11
CA LEU A 58 11.30 19.22 -6.31
C LEU A 58 10.06 18.31 -6.30
N SER A 59 9.19 18.46 -7.30
CA SER A 59 8.07 17.56 -7.55
C SER A 59 8.51 16.40 -8.45
N PHE A 60 8.18 15.17 -8.05
CA PHE A 60 8.34 13.97 -8.88
C PHE A 60 7.10 13.69 -9.74
N GLY A 61 6.05 14.50 -9.62
CA GLY A 61 4.81 14.37 -10.35
C GLY A 61 3.69 13.69 -9.57
N ARG A 62 2.59 13.48 -10.28
CA ARG A 62 1.39 12.85 -9.74
C ARG A 62 1.47 11.33 -9.85
N TRP A 63 0.84 10.70 -8.87
CA TRP A 63 0.55 9.29 -8.86
C TRP A 63 -0.95 9.12 -8.68
N THR A 64 -1.61 8.48 -9.63
CA THR A 64 -3.02 8.12 -9.56
C THR A 64 -3.14 6.61 -9.55
N SER A 65 -3.75 6.05 -8.52
CA SER A 65 -4.12 4.64 -8.42
C SER A 65 -5.63 4.47 -8.55
N LEU A 66 -6.05 3.48 -9.30
CA LEU A 66 -7.44 3.00 -9.37
C LEU A 66 -7.56 1.70 -8.58
N ILE A 67 -8.57 1.60 -7.71
CA ILE A 67 -8.91 0.32 -7.10
C ILE A 67 -9.63 -0.53 -8.16
N THR A 68 -8.92 -1.54 -8.67
CA THR A 68 -9.41 -2.37 -9.79
C THR A 68 -10.22 -3.56 -9.31
N ASP A 69 -9.99 -4.01 -8.07
CA ASP A 69 -10.71 -5.14 -7.50
C ASP A 69 -10.75 -5.07 -5.97
N HIS A 70 -11.75 -5.71 -5.36
CA HIS A 70 -11.85 -5.94 -3.92
C HIS A 70 -12.74 -7.13 -3.65
N GLY A 71 -12.59 -7.77 -2.49
CA GLY A 71 -13.42 -8.92 -2.15
C GLY A 71 -13.05 -9.57 -0.84
N GLU A 72 -13.56 -10.78 -0.66
CA GLU A 72 -13.33 -11.60 0.51
C GLU A 72 -12.33 -12.72 0.22
N LEU A 73 -11.58 -13.10 1.24
CA LEU A 73 -10.66 -14.23 1.26
C LEU A 73 -11.21 -15.33 2.19
N PRO A 74 -10.77 -16.58 2.03
CA PRO A 74 -11.09 -17.64 2.97
C PRO A 74 -10.80 -17.26 4.43
N GLY A 75 -11.62 -17.74 5.36
CA GLY A 75 -11.47 -17.45 6.80
C GLY A 75 -11.91 -16.03 7.20
N GLY A 76 -12.72 -15.34 6.39
CA GLY A 76 -13.19 -13.98 6.67
C GLY A 76 -12.17 -12.89 6.39
N GLY A 77 -11.09 -13.21 5.69
CA GLY A 77 -10.13 -12.23 5.20
C GLY A 77 -10.74 -11.34 4.12
N ARG A 78 -10.05 -10.26 3.78
CA ARG A 78 -10.45 -9.30 2.74
C ARG A 78 -9.26 -8.87 1.91
N PHE A 79 -9.54 -8.35 0.73
CA PHE A 79 -8.50 -7.77 -0.12
C PHE A 79 -9.02 -6.61 -0.95
N PHE A 80 -8.09 -5.78 -1.40
CA PHE A 80 -8.29 -4.86 -2.52
C PHE A 80 -7.00 -4.75 -3.33
N VAL A 81 -7.16 -4.32 -4.57
CA VAL A 81 -6.04 -4.18 -5.53
C VAL A 81 -6.04 -2.75 -6.05
N ASP A 82 -4.94 -2.04 -5.89
CA ASP A 82 -4.70 -0.77 -6.56
C ASP A 82 -3.74 -0.92 -7.74
N GLU A 83 -4.06 -0.28 -8.85
CA GLU A 83 -3.22 -0.23 -10.05
C GLU A 83 -2.94 1.20 -10.46
N GLY A 84 -1.67 1.49 -10.72
CA GLY A 84 -1.23 2.80 -11.13
C GLY A 84 -1.73 3.16 -12.52
N GLN A 85 -2.49 4.26 -12.62
CA GLN A 85 -2.97 4.83 -13.87
C GLN A 85 -2.03 5.92 -14.38
N THR A 86 -1.56 6.76 -13.49
CA THR A 86 -0.49 7.73 -13.72
C THR A 86 0.61 7.44 -12.72
N LEU A 87 1.83 7.30 -13.19
CA LEU A 87 2.98 6.92 -12.37
C LEU A 87 4.10 7.95 -12.50
N PRO A 88 4.74 8.33 -11.39
CA PRO A 88 5.85 9.28 -11.40
C PRO A 88 7.16 8.62 -11.83
N GLY A 89 8.06 9.45 -12.32
CA GLY A 89 9.44 9.07 -12.64
C GLY A 89 9.54 7.92 -13.64
N PRO A 90 10.39 6.93 -13.39
CA PRO A 90 10.64 5.85 -14.34
C PRO A 90 9.63 4.71 -14.28
N LEU A 91 8.68 4.71 -13.34
CA LEU A 91 7.69 3.63 -13.23
C LEU A 91 6.82 3.57 -14.49
N ARG A 92 6.55 2.34 -14.97
CA ARG A 92 5.69 2.05 -16.14
C ARG A 92 4.54 1.12 -15.80
N PHE A 93 4.65 0.40 -14.68
CA PHE A 93 3.63 -0.50 -14.17
C PHE A 93 3.71 -0.51 -12.66
N TRP A 94 2.54 -0.52 -12.02
CA TRP A 94 2.37 -0.68 -10.59
C TRP A 94 1.07 -1.41 -10.32
N ARG A 95 1.17 -2.47 -9.54
CA ARG A 95 0.04 -3.20 -8.99
C ARG A 95 0.34 -3.55 -7.55
N HIS A 96 -0.56 -3.20 -6.67
CA HIS A 96 -0.43 -3.46 -5.26
C HIS A 96 -1.68 -4.15 -4.73
N ARG A 97 -1.53 -5.36 -4.26
CA ARG A 97 -2.59 -6.11 -3.60
C ARG A 97 -2.43 -5.99 -2.09
N HIS A 98 -3.44 -5.48 -1.44
CA HIS A 98 -3.58 -5.44 0.01
C HIS A 98 -4.40 -6.64 0.43
N LEU A 99 -3.81 -7.61 1.11
CA LEU A 99 -4.52 -8.79 1.61
C LEU A 99 -4.59 -8.73 3.13
N LEU A 100 -5.75 -8.91 3.68
CA LEU A 100 -6.03 -9.01 5.11
C LEU A 100 -6.39 -10.46 5.41
N GLU A 101 -5.39 -11.29 5.63
CA GLU A 101 -5.57 -12.72 5.87
C GLU A 101 -5.93 -12.97 7.34
N ALA A 102 -6.81 -13.96 7.60
CA ALA A 102 -7.05 -14.41 8.96
C ALA A 102 -5.76 -14.96 9.57
N GLY A 103 -5.38 -14.41 10.70
CA GLY A 103 -4.18 -14.79 11.43
C GLY A 103 -4.49 -15.73 12.61
N PRO A 104 -3.45 -16.22 13.31
CA PRO A 104 -3.62 -17.01 14.52
C PRO A 104 -4.33 -16.19 15.62
N ASN A 105 -4.99 -16.90 16.55
CA ASN A 105 -5.67 -16.31 17.71
C ASN A 105 -6.72 -15.24 17.37
N GLY A 106 -7.33 -15.31 16.18
CA GLY A 106 -8.33 -14.34 15.73
C GLY A 106 -7.76 -13.00 15.23
N GLY A 107 -6.45 -12.86 15.14
CA GLY A 107 -5.78 -11.69 14.58
C GLY A 107 -5.82 -11.66 13.05
N CYS A 108 -5.07 -10.71 12.47
CA CYS A 108 -4.93 -10.53 11.04
C CYS A 108 -3.46 -10.51 10.64
N VAL A 109 -3.16 -10.99 9.43
CA VAL A 109 -1.88 -10.74 8.76
C VAL A 109 -2.13 -9.80 7.59
N ILE A 110 -1.64 -8.57 7.69
CA ILE A 110 -1.65 -7.60 6.60
C ILE A 110 -0.53 -7.98 5.64
N VAL A 111 -0.89 -8.27 4.39
CA VAL A 111 0.06 -8.63 3.33
C VAL A 111 0.08 -7.52 2.29
N GLU A 112 1.25 -6.95 2.09
CA GLU A 112 1.56 -6.00 1.02
C GLU A 112 2.23 -6.78 -0.10
N ASP A 113 1.52 -7.01 -1.18
CA ASP A 113 1.97 -7.78 -2.34
C ASP A 113 2.07 -6.85 -3.55
N LEU A 114 3.30 -6.50 -3.90
CA LEU A 114 3.63 -5.43 -4.85
C LEU A 114 4.28 -5.98 -6.10
N GLU A 115 3.80 -5.51 -7.25
CA GLU A 115 4.46 -5.71 -8.53
C GLU A 115 4.68 -4.36 -9.21
N TYR A 116 5.92 -4.09 -9.63
CA TYR A 116 6.26 -2.89 -10.40
C TYR A 116 7.27 -3.15 -11.51
N ARG A 117 7.28 -2.29 -12.51
CA ARG A 117 8.22 -2.34 -13.64
C ARG A 117 8.63 -0.93 -14.05
N THR A 118 9.87 -0.82 -14.48
CA THR A 118 10.44 0.33 -15.16
C THR A 118 10.83 -0.06 -16.60
N PRO A 119 11.29 0.86 -17.47
CA PRO A 119 11.77 0.49 -18.80
C PRO A 119 12.98 -0.44 -18.81
N LEU A 120 13.77 -0.44 -17.72
CA LEU A 120 15.00 -1.20 -17.62
C LEU A 120 15.00 -2.10 -16.39
N ARG A 121 15.19 -3.40 -16.57
CA ARG A 121 15.25 -4.39 -15.46
C ARG A 121 16.29 -4.04 -14.40
N LEU A 122 17.41 -3.42 -14.80
CA LEU A 122 18.42 -2.97 -13.86
C LEU A 122 17.86 -1.90 -12.90
N LEU A 123 17.03 -0.99 -13.42
CA LEU A 123 16.40 0.05 -12.61
C LEU A 123 15.35 -0.52 -11.64
N ASP A 124 14.62 -1.57 -12.03
CA ASP A 124 13.75 -2.32 -11.11
C ASP A 124 14.54 -2.83 -9.91
N TRP A 125 15.74 -3.34 -10.17
CA TRP A 125 16.62 -3.90 -9.15
C TRP A 125 17.18 -2.81 -8.23
N LEU A 126 17.58 -1.68 -8.78
CA LEU A 126 18.09 -0.52 -8.03
C LEU A 126 17.00 0.13 -7.15
N LEU A 127 15.75 0.16 -7.63
CA LEU A 127 14.61 0.70 -6.86
C LEU A 127 14.11 -0.26 -5.77
N ARG A 128 14.43 -1.56 -5.87
CA ARG A 128 13.93 -2.57 -4.93
C ARG A 128 14.15 -2.24 -3.45
N PRO A 129 15.36 -1.85 -2.98
CA PRO A 129 15.57 -1.52 -1.58
C PRO A 129 14.77 -0.29 -1.13
N LEU A 130 14.59 0.70 -2.01
CA LEU A 130 13.80 1.89 -1.71
C LEU A 130 12.32 1.54 -1.55
N VAL A 131 11.75 0.81 -2.49
CA VAL A 131 10.36 0.36 -2.42
C VAL A 131 10.16 -0.52 -1.19
N TRP A 132 11.06 -1.47 -0.92
CA TRP A 132 11.00 -2.30 0.28
C TRP A 132 11.02 -1.47 1.56
N ALA A 133 11.90 -0.48 1.68
CA ALA A 133 12.00 0.37 2.85
C ALA A 133 10.72 1.18 3.11
N GLN A 134 10.08 1.71 2.06
CA GLN A 134 8.80 2.43 2.14
C GLN A 134 7.69 1.56 2.73
N PHE A 135 7.60 0.30 2.32
CA PHE A 135 6.58 -0.62 2.83
C PHE A 135 6.97 -1.23 4.19
N ALA A 136 8.25 -1.44 4.45
CA ALA A 136 8.73 -1.84 5.78
C ALA A 136 8.45 -0.77 6.85
N TRP A 137 8.48 0.52 6.48
CA TRP A 137 8.09 1.66 7.31
C TRP A 137 6.66 1.55 7.86
N ARG A 138 5.75 0.92 7.13
CA ARG A 138 4.34 0.77 7.50
C ARG A 138 4.12 -0.21 8.67
N ARG A 139 5.02 -1.17 8.89
CA ARG A 139 4.86 -2.23 9.90
C ARG A 139 4.63 -1.71 11.32
N PRO A 140 5.46 -0.80 11.89
CA PRO A 140 5.21 -0.26 13.22
C PRO A 140 3.91 0.55 13.30
N ILE A 141 3.49 1.18 12.20
CA ILE A 141 2.27 1.96 12.13
C ILE A 141 1.06 1.04 12.18
N TYR A 142 1.03 -0.03 11.37
CA TYR A 142 -0.02 -1.04 11.42
C TYR A 142 -0.16 -1.64 12.83
N ARG A 143 0.96 -1.96 13.50
CA ARG A 143 0.95 -2.48 14.87
C ARG A 143 0.46 -1.47 15.91
N ARG A 144 0.67 -0.18 15.69
CA ARG A 144 0.14 0.88 16.53
C ARG A 144 -1.38 1.02 16.38
N TYR A 145 -1.89 0.89 15.15
CA TYR A 145 -3.32 1.00 14.84
C TYR A 145 -4.10 -0.23 15.25
N PHE A 146 -3.57 -1.41 14.98
CA PHE A 146 -4.31 -2.68 15.07
C PHE A 146 -3.79 -3.64 16.14
N GLY A 147 -2.89 -3.17 16.99
CA GLY A 147 -2.31 -3.96 18.07
C GLY A 147 -1.17 -4.87 17.61
N ARG A 148 -0.31 -5.23 18.56
CA ARG A 148 0.74 -6.25 18.35
C ARG A 148 0.12 -7.62 18.64
N PRO A 149 0.46 -8.67 17.86
CA PRO A 149 -0.03 -10.03 18.11
C PRO A 149 0.52 -10.61 19.39
#